data_4193e8c5140059beeb7c555edf723c95
#
_entry.id   4193e8c5140059beeb7c555edf723c95
#
_cell.length_a   1.000
_cell.length_b   1.000
_cell.length_c   1.000
_cell.angle_alpha   90.00
_cell.angle_beta   90.00
_cell.angle_gamma   90.00
#
_symmetry.space_group_name_H-M   'P 1'
#
loop_
_entity.id
_entity.type
_entity.pdbx_description
1 polymer ?
#
loop_
_entity_poly.entity_id
_entity_poly.type
_entity_poly.pdbx_seq_one_letter_code
_entity_poly.pdbx_strand_id
1 'polypeptide(L)'
;MRKALILAFLMSALFARVDLELIYSLFTDKNFDKNVYFKGEMRDRLKNNFYSSDKFDEIKVAKLGQSSEFSGIFHVWLASKNGTSLDLYIFAKEDGIYALRSLAQTGIIEATINGYEVASEVEKARLRAMGVDIENLRLILASDNALLKFGRENEAKFEELFVLYQKDEVAANEVVKRLHLSHAAYDDGLFELIIGGITDNVVGFMRVENESNLPQMSPSEFIMLERLSPNSKWYLFKTT
;
A
#
# COMPACT_ATOMS: atom_id res chain seq x y z
N MET A 1 20.55 -2.30 -48.91
CA MET A 1 20.22 -1.36 -47.80
C MET A 1 18.76 -1.44 -47.28
N ARG A 2 17.75 -1.86 -48.04
CA ARG A 2 16.36 -1.94 -47.56
C ARG A 2 16.04 -3.10 -46.56
N LYS A 3 16.83 -4.20 -46.55
CA LYS A 3 16.59 -5.34 -45.67
C LYS A 3 17.11 -5.13 -44.22
N ALA A 4 18.12 -4.28 -44.04
CA ALA A 4 18.65 -3.98 -42.70
C ALA A 4 17.73 -3.05 -41.88
N LEU A 5 16.96 -2.18 -42.55
CA LEU A 5 16.02 -1.28 -41.88
C LEU A 5 14.79 -1.98 -41.31
N ILE A 6 14.34 -3.05 -41.98
CA ILE A 6 13.19 -3.86 -41.52
C ILE A 6 13.55 -4.70 -40.30
N LEU A 7 14.79 -5.18 -40.18
CA LEU A 7 15.24 -5.94 -39.02
C LEU A 7 15.40 -5.07 -37.77
N ALA A 8 15.85 -3.81 -37.94
CA ALA A 8 15.94 -2.85 -36.81
C ALA A 8 14.55 -2.42 -36.28
N PHE A 9 13.54 -2.33 -37.17
CA PHE A 9 12.17 -2.01 -36.76
C PHE A 9 11.46 -3.19 -36.06
N LEU A 10 11.82 -4.43 -36.39
CA LEU A 10 11.31 -5.61 -35.72
C LEU A 10 11.97 -5.90 -34.38
N MET A 11 13.21 -5.44 -34.15
CA MET A 11 13.88 -5.56 -32.85
C MET A 11 13.41 -4.54 -31.83
N SER A 12 12.88 -3.39 -32.24
CA SER A 12 12.29 -2.39 -31.34
C SER A 12 10.87 -2.74 -30.86
N ALA A 13 10.23 -3.76 -31.44
CA ALA A 13 8.89 -4.22 -31.08
C ALA A 13 8.90 -5.38 -30.06
N LEU A 14 10.05 -5.81 -29.56
CA LEU A 14 10.20 -7.00 -28.70
C LEU A 14 10.42 -6.67 -27.22
N PHE A 15 10.40 -5.42 -26.81
CA PHE A 15 10.28 -5.10 -25.40
C PHE A 15 8.81 -5.12 -25.04
N ALA A 16 8.34 -6.24 -24.52
CA ALA A 16 7.00 -6.35 -23.96
C ALA A 16 6.85 -5.28 -22.88
N ARG A 17 6.03 -4.28 -23.18
CA ARG A 17 5.70 -3.20 -22.23
C ARG A 17 5.13 -3.83 -20.96
N VAL A 18 5.60 -3.41 -19.80
CA VAL A 18 5.03 -3.88 -18.54
C VAL A 18 3.61 -3.32 -18.40
N ASP A 19 2.64 -4.20 -18.43
CA ASP A 19 1.21 -3.90 -18.33
C ASP A 19 0.51 -4.80 -17.30
N LEU A 20 -0.80 -4.68 -17.20
CA LEU A 20 -1.61 -5.46 -16.25
C LEU A 20 -1.52 -6.96 -16.51
N GLU A 21 -1.47 -7.39 -17.76
CA GLU A 21 -1.41 -8.81 -18.14
C GLU A 21 -0.05 -9.42 -17.74
N LEU A 22 1.05 -8.71 -17.97
CA LEU A 22 2.37 -9.13 -17.53
C LEU A 22 2.44 -9.21 -16.00
N ILE A 23 1.91 -8.22 -15.29
CA ILE A 23 1.89 -8.24 -13.81
C ILE A 23 1.02 -9.40 -13.29
N TYR A 24 -0.13 -9.66 -13.90
CA TYR A 24 -0.97 -10.81 -13.55
C TYR A 24 -0.24 -12.13 -13.79
N SER A 25 0.46 -12.27 -14.92
CA SER A 25 1.21 -13.48 -15.27
C SER A 25 2.38 -13.76 -14.32
N LEU A 26 2.98 -12.73 -13.73
CA LEU A 26 4.00 -12.88 -12.68
C LEU A 26 3.56 -13.80 -11.53
N PHE A 27 2.26 -13.77 -11.19
CA PHE A 27 1.69 -14.54 -10.08
C PHE A 27 0.98 -15.81 -10.51
N THR A 28 0.64 -15.96 -11.79
CA THR A 28 -0.18 -17.07 -12.31
C THR A 28 0.57 -18.00 -13.23
N ASP A 29 1.56 -17.51 -13.98
CA ASP A 29 2.33 -18.32 -14.90
C ASP A 29 3.57 -18.92 -14.22
N LYS A 30 3.60 -20.24 -14.09
CA LYS A 30 4.74 -20.99 -13.53
C LYS A 30 6.02 -20.86 -14.39
N ASN A 31 5.88 -20.51 -15.65
CA ASN A 31 6.98 -20.34 -16.61
C ASN A 31 7.37 -18.86 -16.80
N PHE A 32 6.85 -17.94 -15.96
CA PHE A 32 7.20 -16.54 -16.04
C PHE A 32 8.72 -16.33 -15.99
N ASP A 33 9.28 -15.74 -17.06
CA ASP A 33 10.73 -15.55 -17.16
C ASP A 33 11.20 -14.33 -16.34
N LYS A 34 11.48 -14.60 -15.07
CA LYS A 34 12.00 -13.59 -14.14
C LYS A 34 13.33 -12.99 -14.60
N ASN A 35 14.17 -13.74 -15.36
CA ASN A 35 15.45 -13.22 -15.83
C ASN A 35 15.28 -12.12 -16.89
N VAL A 36 14.20 -12.19 -17.67
CA VAL A 36 13.87 -11.18 -18.66
C VAL A 36 13.31 -9.91 -18.00
N TYR A 37 12.35 -10.10 -17.08
CA TYR A 37 11.53 -8.99 -16.58
C TYR A 37 12.03 -8.39 -15.26
N PHE A 38 12.79 -9.10 -14.43
CA PHE A 38 13.29 -8.54 -13.18
C PHE A 38 14.54 -7.70 -13.41
N LYS A 39 14.47 -6.43 -12.93
CA LYS A 39 15.54 -5.43 -13.02
C LYS A 39 15.83 -4.85 -11.63
N GLY A 40 16.88 -4.08 -11.52
CA GLY A 40 17.25 -3.42 -10.27
C GLY A 40 17.27 -4.40 -9.09
N GLU A 41 16.66 -4.02 -7.98
CA GLU A 41 16.61 -4.84 -6.76
C GLU A 41 15.83 -6.16 -6.93
N MET A 42 14.89 -6.23 -7.88
CA MET A 42 14.14 -7.47 -8.14
C MET A 42 15.03 -8.59 -8.67
N ARG A 43 16.16 -8.26 -9.33
CA ARG A 43 17.09 -9.24 -9.88
C ARG A 43 17.68 -10.16 -8.80
N ASP A 44 17.89 -9.64 -7.60
CA ASP A 44 18.41 -10.44 -6.48
C ASP A 44 17.37 -11.41 -5.91
N ARG A 45 16.09 -11.11 -6.09
CA ARG A 45 14.98 -11.98 -5.66
C ARG A 45 14.75 -13.21 -6.55
N LEU A 46 15.47 -13.33 -7.68
CA LEU A 46 15.44 -14.54 -8.51
C LEU A 46 15.80 -15.81 -7.74
N LYS A 47 16.63 -15.68 -6.69
CA LYS A 47 17.09 -16.81 -5.87
C LYS A 47 16.05 -17.26 -4.83
N ASN A 48 15.05 -16.44 -4.55
CA ASN A 48 14.03 -16.74 -3.56
C ASN A 48 12.76 -17.23 -4.25
N ASN A 49 12.03 -18.15 -3.62
CA ASN A 49 10.68 -18.51 -4.07
C ASN A 49 9.78 -17.29 -3.95
N PHE A 50 9.66 -16.58 -5.06
CA PHE A 50 8.70 -15.50 -5.19
C PHE A 50 7.30 -16.09 -5.04
N TYR A 51 6.40 -15.39 -4.40
CA TYR A 51 5.04 -15.82 -4.06
C TYR A 51 4.50 -16.93 -4.95
N SER A 52 4.37 -18.14 -4.39
CA SER A 52 3.82 -19.28 -5.12
C SER A 52 2.33 -19.03 -5.37
N SER A 53 1.90 -19.11 -6.62
CA SER A 53 0.48 -19.03 -7.00
C SER A 53 -0.39 -20.05 -6.26
N ASP A 54 0.21 -21.14 -5.76
CA ASP A 54 -0.50 -22.21 -5.06
C ASP A 54 -1.04 -21.79 -3.68
N LYS A 55 -0.63 -20.62 -3.15
CA LYS A 55 -1.06 -20.10 -1.84
C LYS A 55 -2.27 -19.17 -1.93
N PHE A 56 -2.62 -18.68 -3.09
CA PHE A 56 -3.66 -17.69 -3.29
C PHE A 56 -4.71 -18.20 -4.28
N ASP A 57 -5.97 -17.99 -3.95
CA ASP A 57 -7.12 -18.43 -4.74
C ASP A 57 -7.66 -17.29 -5.61
N GLU A 58 -7.40 -16.06 -5.22
CA GLU A 58 -7.85 -14.88 -5.95
C GLU A 58 -6.70 -13.88 -6.09
N ILE A 59 -6.54 -13.36 -7.31
CA ILE A 59 -5.53 -12.36 -7.66
C ILE A 59 -6.22 -11.26 -8.44
N LYS A 60 -6.08 -10.02 -7.97
CA LYS A 60 -6.54 -8.83 -8.67
C LYS A 60 -5.35 -7.90 -8.91
N VAL A 61 -5.29 -7.33 -10.11
CA VAL A 61 -4.25 -6.38 -10.50
C VAL A 61 -4.91 -5.10 -10.99
N ALA A 62 -4.43 -3.98 -10.46
CA ALA A 62 -4.86 -2.65 -10.90
C ALA A 62 -3.65 -1.74 -11.11
N LYS A 63 -3.73 -0.80 -12.05
CA LYS A 63 -2.72 0.25 -12.18
C LYS A 63 -3.09 1.41 -11.27
N LEU A 64 -2.24 1.75 -10.31
CA LEU A 64 -2.41 2.92 -9.43
C LEU A 64 -2.01 4.22 -10.13
N GLY A 65 -0.95 4.19 -10.95
CA GLY A 65 -0.46 5.39 -11.59
C GLY A 65 0.93 5.23 -12.18
N GLN A 66 1.64 6.34 -12.15
CA GLN A 66 3.04 6.45 -12.56
C GLN A 66 3.72 7.56 -11.74
N SER A 67 5.04 7.60 -11.73
CA SER A 67 5.83 8.68 -11.14
C SER A 67 6.89 9.15 -12.15
N SER A 68 7.71 10.11 -11.74
CA SER A 68 8.82 10.57 -12.59
C SER A 68 9.83 9.46 -12.92
N GLU A 69 9.94 8.46 -12.04
CA GLU A 69 10.88 7.34 -12.18
C GLU A 69 10.25 6.07 -12.78
N PHE A 70 8.97 5.81 -12.50
CA PHE A 70 8.29 4.56 -12.87
C PHE A 70 7.12 4.83 -13.82
N SER A 71 7.15 4.18 -14.98
CA SER A 71 6.10 4.30 -16.01
C SER A 71 4.82 3.53 -15.65
N GLY A 72 4.91 2.64 -14.65
CA GLY A 72 3.77 1.91 -14.09
C GLY A 72 3.97 1.55 -12.62
N ILE A 73 2.97 1.88 -11.81
CA ILE A 73 2.86 1.46 -10.42
C ILE A 73 1.57 0.67 -10.32
N PHE A 74 1.68 -0.59 -9.86
CA PHE A 74 0.58 -1.53 -9.87
C PHE A 74 0.30 -2.03 -8.46
N HIS A 75 -0.97 -2.08 -8.11
CA HIS A 75 -1.48 -2.78 -6.94
C HIS A 75 -1.85 -4.21 -7.31
N VAL A 76 -1.39 -5.16 -6.52
CA VAL A 76 -1.76 -6.57 -6.62
C VAL A 76 -2.34 -7.01 -5.30
N TRP A 77 -3.61 -7.33 -5.31
CA TRP A 77 -4.29 -7.92 -4.17
C TRP A 77 -4.34 -9.43 -4.33
N LEU A 78 -3.80 -10.12 -3.33
CA LEU A 78 -3.77 -11.58 -3.25
C LEU A 78 -4.65 -12.02 -2.08
N ALA A 79 -5.53 -12.99 -2.29
CA ALA A 79 -6.33 -13.56 -1.22
C ALA A 79 -6.34 -15.09 -1.26
N SER A 80 -6.40 -15.70 -0.09
CA SER A 80 -6.48 -17.14 0.09
C SER A 80 -7.81 -17.55 0.71
N LYS A 81 -8.21 -18.82 0.54
CA LYS A 81 -9.48 -19.38 1.09
C LYS A 81 -9.62 -19.28 2.59
N ASN A 82 -8.51 -19.20 3.31
CA ASN A 82 -8.53 -19.04 4.76
C ASN A 82 -8.80 -17.58 5.21
N GLY A 83 -9.07 -16.67 4.27
CA GLY A 83 -9.38 -15.27 4.55
C GLY A 83 -8.17 -14.35 4.68
N THR A 84 -6.94 -14.87 4.54
CA THR A 84 -5.75 -14.03 4.53
C THR A 84 -5.67 -13.28 3.19
N SER A 85 -5.41 -12.00 3.24
CA SER A 85 -5.14 -11.18 2.05
C SER A 85 -3.84 -10.40 2.19
N LEU A 86 -3.24 -10.04 1.05
CA LEU A 86 -2.00 -9.30 0.98
C LEU A 86 -2.09 -8.28 -0.15
N ASP A 87 -1.80 -7.03 0.16
CA ASP A 87 -1.62 -5.96 -0.81
C ASP A 87 -0.14 -5.81 -1.15
N LEU A 88 0.18 -5.86 -2.44
CA LEU A 88 1.52 -5.69 -2.98
C LEU A 88 1.53 -4.51 -3.95
N TYR A 89 2.65 -3.80 -3.98
CA TYR A 89 2.87 -2.66 -4.88
C TYR A 89 4.09 -2.94 -5.74
N ILE A 90 3.89 -2.92 -7.06
CA ILE A 90 4.93 -3.21 -8.05
C ILE A 90 5.29 -1.94 -8.78
N PHE A 91 6.57 -1.63 -8.81
CA PHE A 91 7.16 -0.49 -9.48
C PHE A 91 7.87 -0.96 -10.74
N ALA A 92 7.40 -0.48 -11.90
CA ALA A 92 7.88 -0.92 -13.19
C ALA A 92 8.28 0.25 -14.10
N LYS A 93 9.29 0.01 -14.92
CA LYS A 93 9.65 0.83 -16.08
C LYS A 93 9.25 0.08 -17.36
N GLU A 94 9.44 0.69 -18.51
CA GLU A 94 9.07 0.06 -19.78
C GLU A 94 9.77 -1.29 -20.03
N ASP A 95 10.99 -1.45 -19.50
CA ASP A 95 11.88 -2.60 -19.71
C ASP A 95 11.80 -3.67 -18.61
N GLY A 96 11.01 -3.47 -17.54
CA GLY A 96 10.88 -4.48 -16.50
C GLY A 96 10.35 -4.01 -15.15
N ILE A 97 10.35 -4.95 -14.21
CA ILE A 97 9.88 -4.79 -12.83
C ILE A 97 11.10 -4.52 -11.94
N TYR A 98 11.11 -3.37 -11.27
CA TYR A 98 12.26 -2.88 -10.51
C TYR A 98 12.15 -3.08 -9.02
N ALA A 99 10.94 -2.93 -8.47
CA ALA A 99 10.70 -3.09 -7.04
C ALA A 99 9.33 -3.72 -6.77
N LEU A 100 9.24 -4.38 -5.62
CA LEU A 100 8.02 -4.88 -5.03
C LEU A 100 8.02 -4.52 -3.56
N ARG A 101 6.90 -3.97 -3.10
CA ARG A 101 6.69 -3.56 -1.71
C ARG A 101 5.39 -4.13 -1.16
N SER A 102 5.34 -4.23 0.13
CA SER A 102 4.15 -4.50 0.94
C SER A 102 4.35 -3.82 2.28
N LEU A 103 3.30 -3.64 3.06
CA LEU A 103 3.46 -3.24 4.45
C LEU A 103 4.29 -4.30 5.19
N ALA A 104 5.37 -3.87 5.82
CA ALA A 104 6.29 -4.78 6.50
C ALA A 104 5.84 -5.10 7.93
N GLN A 105 6.38 -6.19 8.49
CA GLN A 105 6.23 -6.62 9.89
C GLN A 105 4.78 -6.90 10.34
N THR A 106 3.88 -7.14 9.42
CA THR A 106 2.46 -7.44 9.70
C THR A 106 2.29 -8.65 10.61
N GLY A 107 3.17 -9.63 10.55
CA GLY A 107 3.12 -10.82 11.40
C GLY A 107 3.17 -10.54 12.91
N ILE A 108 3.83 -9.46 13.37
CA ILE A 108 3.84 -9.06 14.79
C ILE A 108 2.44 -8.56 15.19
N ILE A 109 1.82 -7.74 14.33
CA ILE A 109 0.48 -7.21 14.55
C ILE A 109 -0.55 -8.33 14.56
N GLU A 110 -0.48 -9.25 13.56
CA GLU A 110 -1.33 -10.44 13.51
C GLU A 110 -1.22 -11.31 14.77
N ALA A 111 0.01 -11.57 15.24
CA ALA A 111 0.24 -12.34 16.46
C ALA A 111 -0.37 -11.63 17.69
N THR A 112 -0.29 -10.29 17.74
CA THR A 112 -0.91 -9.51 18.83
C THR A 112 -2.43 -9.62 18.80
N ILE A 113 -3.06 -9.49 17.63
CA ILE A 113 -4.51 -9.64 17.47
C ILE A 113 -4.94 -11.05 17.87
N ASN A 114 -4.30 -12.08 17.34
CA ASN A 114 -4.62 -13.48 17.64
C ASN A 114 -4.44 -13.78 19.13
N GLY A 115 -3.37 -13.26 19.76
CA GLY A 115 -3.18 -13.39 21.21
C GLY A 115 -4.29 -12.70 22.01
N TYR A 116 -4.72 -11.52 21.60
CA TYR A 116 -5.84 -10.81 22.25
C TYR A 116 -7.15 -11.56 22.12
N GLU A 117 -7.46 -12.17 20.98
CA GLU A 117 -8.72 -12.88 20.76
C GLU A 117 -8.91 -14.08 21.69
N VAL A 118 -7.82 -14.79 22.00
CA VAL A 118 -7.84 -15.96 22.89
C VAL A 118 -7.58 -15.63 24.36
N ALA A 119 -7.20 -14.38 24.67
CA ALA A 119 -6.90 -13.93 26.02
C ALA A 119 -8.14 -13.90 26.92
N SER A 120 -7.96 -14.10 28.21
CA SER A 120 -9.00 -13.89 29.23
C SER A 120 -9.40 -12.41 29.32
N GLU A 121 -10.60 -12.12 29.84
CA GLU A 121 -11.06 -10.73 30.01
C GLU A 121 -10.15 -9.91 30.94
N VAL A 122 -9.50 -10.54 31.90
CA VAL A 122 -8.51 -9.90 32.77
C VAL A 122 -7.28 -9.47 31.98
N GLU A 123 -6.77 -10.33 31.11
CA GLU A 123 -5.63 -10.03 30.23
C GLU A 123 -5.99 -8.97 29.19
N LYS A 124 -7.17 -9.06 28.57
CA LYS A 124 -7.68 -8.02 27.66
C LYS A 124 -7.80 -6.67 28.34
N ALA A 125 -8.29 -6.62 29.58
CA ALA A 125 -8.36 -5.39 30.36
C ALA A 125 -6.97 -4.82 30.65
N ARG A 126 -6.00 -5.68 30.95
CA ARG A 126 -4.59 -5.28 31.14
C ARG A 126 -3.99 -4.71 29.86
N LEU A 127 -4.19 -5.37 28.72
CA LEU A 127 -3.67 -4.89 27.43
C LEU A 127 -4.26 -3.52 27.07
N ARG A 128 -5.59 -3.33 27.25
CA ARG A 128 -6.22 -2.01 27.08
C ARG A 128 -5.65 -0.95 28.02
N ALA A 129 -5.40 -1.30 29.29
CA ALA A 129 -4.77 -0.39 30.25
C ALA A 129 -3.31 -0.02 29.87
N MET A 130 -2.63 -0.88 29.11
CA MET A 130 -1.30 -0.62 28.54
C MET A 130 -1.37 0.18 27.22
N GLY A 131 -2.56 0.60 26.78
CA GLY A 131 -2.74 1.39 25.55
C GLY A 131 -2.88 0.57 24.27
N VAL A 132 -3.08 -0.76 24.35
CA VAL A 132 -3.31 -1.59 23.16
C VAL A 132 -4.74 -1.35 22.67
N ASP A 133 -4.87 -0.73 21.52
CA ASP A 133 -6.13 -0.58 20.78
C ASP A 133 -6.20 -1.65 19.68
N ILE A 134 -6.99 -2.68 19.88
CA ILE A 134 -7.10 -3.81 18.98
C ILE A 134 -7.79 -3.43 17.66
N GLU A 135 -8.70 -2.45 17.67
CA GLU A 135 -9.35 -1.96 16.46
C GLU A 135 -8.38 -1.14 15.61
N ASN A 136 -7.49 -0.38 16.23
CA ASN A 136 -6.38 0.26 15.54
C ASN A 136 -5.47 -0.76 14.84
N LEU A 137 -5.08 -1.83 15.54
CA LEU A 137 -4.25 -2.89 14.96
C LEU A 137 -4.94 -3.59 13.78
N ARG A 138 -6.26 -3.79 13.86
CA ARG A 138 -7.06 -4.33 12.74
C ARG A 138 -7.08 -3.37 11.55
N LEU A 139 -7.16 -2.06 11.78
CA LEU A 139 -7.08 -1.06 10.71
C LEU A 139 -5.71 -1.08 10.01
N ILE A 140 -4.60 -1.21 10.76
CA ILE A 140 -3.27 -1.30 10.16
C ILE A 140 -3.18 -2.49 9.19
N LEU A 141 -3.80 -3.63 9.53
CA LEU A 141 -3.81 -4.84 8.70
C LEU A 141 -4.93 -4.87 7.64
N ALA A 142 -5.82 -3.90 7.66
CA ALA A 142 -6.94 -3.88 6.72
C ALA A 142 -6.43 -3.73 5.27
N SER A 143 -7.13 -4.39 4.34
CA SER A 143 -6.83 -4.24 2.92
C SER A 143 -7.07 -2.81 2.43
N ASP A 144 -6.41 -2.41 1.35
CA ASP A 144 -6.60 -1.09 0.74
C ASP A 144 -8.08 -0.78 0.50
N ASN A 145 -8.83 -1.73 -0.02
CA ASN A 145 -10.26 -1.56 -0.26
C ASN A 145 -11.06 -1.28 1.03
N ALA A 146 -10.70 -1.95 2.13
CA ALA A 146 -11.35 -1.73 3.42
C ALA A 146 -10.97 -0.35 3.99
N LEU A 147 -9.72 0.06 3.86
CA LEU A 147 -9.24 1.37 4.27
C LEU A 147 -9.84 2.51 3.44
N LEU A 148 -9.92 2.35 2.12
CA LEU A 148 -10.59 3.33 1.26
C LEU A 148 -12.07 3.48 1.61
N LYS A 149 -12.76 2.36 1.91
CA LYS A 149 -14.13 2.40 2.38
C LYS A 149 -14.24 3.15 3.71
N PHE A 150 -13.39 2.80 4.68
CA PHE A 150 -13.35 3.48 6.00
C PHE A 150 -13.09 4.98 5.84
N GLY A 151 -12.14 5.37 4.98
CA GLY A 151 -11.84 6.78 4.70
C GLY A 151 -13.04 7.53 4.12
N ARG A 152 -13.72 6.95 3.11
CA ARG A 152 -14.91 7.55 2.50
C ARG A 152 -16.07 7.72 3.50
N GLU A 153 -16.29 6.74 4.37
CA GLU A 153 -17.34 6.78 5.39
C GLU A 153 -17.06 7.81 6.50
N ASN A 154 -15.79 8.16 6.71
CA ASN A 154 -15.37 9.12 7.73
C ASN A 154 -14.84 10.45 7.17
N GLU A 155 -14.90 10.70 5.86
CA GLU A 155 -14.31 11.88 5.22
C GLU A 155 -14.82 13.21 5.83
N ALA A 156 -16.11 13.30 6.14
CA ALA A 156 -16.66 14.48 6.80
C ALA A 156 -16.04 14.73 8.19
N LYS A 157 -15.81 13.65 8.96
CA LYS A 157 -15.14 13.73 10.25
C LYS A 157 -13.65 14.11 10.10
N PHE A 158 -13.01 13.68 9.02
CA PHE A 158 -11.62 14.05 8.73
C PHE A 158 -11.51 15.56 8.45
N GLU A 159 -12.46 16.15 7.73
CA GLU A 159 -12.52 17.60 7.55
C GLU A 159 -12.76 18.34 8.87
N GLU A 160 -13.65 17.85 9.73
CA GLU A 160 -13.87 18.42 11.06
C GLU A 160 -12.60 18.35 11.91
N LEU A 161 -11.87 17.21 11.86
CA LEU A 161 -10.61 17.01 12.56
C LEU A 161 -9.53 17.97 12.06
N PHE A 162 -9.41 18.18 10.75
CA PHE A 162 -8.49 19.16 10.19
C PHE A 162 -8.73 20.57 10.74
N VAL A 163 -9.99 21.01 10.76
CA VAL A 163 -10.35 22.31 11.30
C VAL A 163 -10.12 22.40 12.81
N LEU A 164 -10.39 21.32 13.54
CA LEU A 164 -10.17 21.25 14.99
C LEU A 164 -8.68 21.28 15.33
N TYR A 165 -7.85 20.53 14.59
CA TYR A 165 -6.41 20.46 14.80
C TYR A 165 -5.73 21.84 14.70
N GLN A 166 -6.17 22.67 13.76
CA GLN A 166 -5.66 24.04 13.61
C GLN A 166 -5.96 24.94 14.82
N LYS A 167 -6.94 24.59 15.65
CA LYS A 167 -7.36 25.38 16.81
C LYS A 167 -6.88 24.77 18.13
N ASP A 168 -6.94 23.46 18.22
CA ASP A 168 -6.63 22.68 19.43
C ASP A 168 -6.18 21.27 19.03
N GLU A 169 -4.87 21.11 18.91
CA GLU A 169 -4.25 19.84 18.56
C GLU A 169 -4.56 18.73 19.58
N VAL A 170 -4.61 19.07 20.87
CA VAL A 170 -4.87 18.11 21.94
C VAL A 170 -6.29 17.57 21.81
N ALA A 171 -7.28 18.46 21.65
CA ALA A 171 -8.66 18.07 21.45
C ALA A 171 -8.85 17.25 20.15
N ALA A 172 -8.16 17.61 19.08
CA ALA A 172 -8.20 16.86 17.83
C ALA A 172 -7.67 15.42 18.02
N ASN A 173 -6.54 15.26 18.70
CA ASN A 173 -5.96 13.93 18.95
C ASN A 173 -6.83 13.06 19.85
N GLU A 174 -7.63 13.63 20.74
CA GLU A 174 -8.64 12.86 21.50
C GLU A 174 -9.79 12.37 20.61
N VAL A 175 -10.15 13.12 19.56
CA VAL A 175 -11.15 12.67 18.58
C VAL A 175 -10.57 11.60 17.64
N VAL A 176 -9.32 11.77 17.22
CA VAL A 176 -8.56 10.81 16.39
C VAL A 176 -8.54 9.43 17.04
N LYS A 177 -8.24 9.34 18.33
CA LYS A 177 -8.26 8.07 19.10
C LYS A 177 -9.63 7.39 19.11
N ARG A 178 -10.73 8.18 19.14
CA ARG A 178 -12.10 7.62 19.07
C ARG A 178 -12.44 7.00 17.71
N LEU A 179 -11.68 7.33 16.67
CA LEU A 179 -11.74 6.69 15.36
C LEU A 179 -10.76 5.51 15.24
N HIS A 180 -10.13 5.11 16.33
CA HIS A 180 -9.07 4.08 16.34
C HIS A 180 -7.87 4.43 15.45
N LEU A 181 -7.58 5.73 15.30
CA LEU A 181 -6.37 6.22 14.66
C LEU A 181 -5.35 6.55 15.75
N SER A 182 -4.06 6.54 15.41
CA SER A 182 -2.98 6.80 16.36
C SER A 182 -2.94 8.28 16.76
N HIS A 183 -2.75 9.15 15.79
CA HIS A 183 -2.64 10.60 16.00
C HIS A 183 -2.84 11.37 14.69
N ALA A 184 -3.02 12.69 14.82
CA ALA A 184 -2.93 13.62 13.72
C ALA A 184 -1.59 14.37 13.78
N ALA A 185 -1.05 14.71 12.62
CA ALA A 185 0.21 15.44 12.49
C ALA A 185 0.20 16.39 11.29
N TYR A 186 1.13 17.35 11.28
CA TYR A 186 1.57 18.04 10.07
C TYR A 186 2.99 17.57 9.74
N ASP A 187 3.18 17.06 8.54
CA ASP A 187 4.49 16.70 8.02
C ASP A 187 4.63 17.27 6.59
N ASP A 188 5.74 17.93 6.32
CA ASP A 188 6.06 18.61 5.04
C ASP A 188 4.92 19.44 4.43
N GLY A 189 4.10 20.09 5.31
CA GLY A 189 2.97 20.91 4.90
C GLY A 189 1.70 20.14 4.54
N LEU A 190 1.70 18.83 4.76
CA LEU A 190 0.54 17.95 4.63
C LEU A 190 -0.07 17.67 6.00
N PHE A 191 -1.39 17.65 6.07
CA PHE A 191 -2.08 17.22 7.29
C PHE A 191 -2.37 15.73 7.18
N GLU A 192 -1.96 14.99 8.19
CA GLU A 192 -2.03 13.54 8.22
C GLU A 192 -2.84 13.03 9.40
N LEU A 193 -3.62 12.00 9.17
CA LEU A 193 -4.29 11.18 10.16
C LEU A 193 -3.65 9.79 10.13
N ILE A 194 -2.76 9.54 11.07
CA ILE A 194 -1.99 8.30 11.12
C ILE A 194 -2.84 7.19 11.75
N ILE A 195 -3.07 6.12 11.03
CA ILE A 195 -3.63 4.90 11.58
C ILE A 195 -2.59 4.24 12.48
N GLY A 196 -1.39 4.03 11.96
CA GLY A 196 -0.27 3.42 12.67
C GLY A 196 0.69 2.74 11.73
N GLY A 197 1.57 1.93 12.31
CA GLY A 197 2.60 1.21 11.56
C GLY A 197 3.74 0.80 12.47
N ILE A 198 4.81 0.27 11.88
CA ILE A 198 6.01 -0.12 12.59
C ILE A 198 7.20 0.56 11.92
N THR A 199 7.93 1.39 12.68
CA THR A 199 9.06 2.19 12.19
C THR A 199 8.60 3.08 11.01
N ASP A 200 9.17 2.93 9.83
CA ASP A 200 8.89 3.75 8.66
C ASP A 200 7.69 3.23 7.83
N ASN A 201 7.16 2.05 8.18
CA ASN A 201 6.00 1.45 7.51
C ASN A 201 4.72 1.99 8.13
N VAL A 202 4.23 3.10 7.63
CA VAL A 202 3.07 3.82 8.15
C VAL A 202 1.87 3.67 7.22
N VAL A 203 0.68 3.59 7.80
CA VAL A 203 -0.61 3.63 7.11
C VAL A 203 -1.39 4.82 7.64
N GLY A 204 -1.99 5.61 6.77
CA GLY A 204 -2.74 6.79 7.18
C GLY A 204 -3.54 7.42 6.05
N PHE A 205 -4.16 8.55 6.39
CA PHE A 205 -4.84 9.41 5.44
C PHE A 205 -4.18 10.78 5.44
N MET A 206 -3.89 11.34 4.27
CA MET A 206 -3.34 12.68 4.14
C MET A 206 -4.30 13.60 3.40
N ARG A 207 -4.31 14.85 3.81
CA ARG A 207 -5.09 15.92 3.16
C ARG A 207 -4.18 16.74 2.27
N VAL A 208 -4.52 16.81 1.00
CA VAL A 208 -3.76 17.54 -0.03
C VAL A 208 -4.62 18.67 -0.57
N GLU A 209 -4.24 19.92 -0.29
CA GLU A 209 -4.94 21.10 -0.79
C GLU A 209 -4.68 21.36 -2.27
N ASN A 210 -3.46 21.16 -2.70
CA ASN A 210 -3.03 21.35 -4.07
C ASN A 210 -2.30 20.11 -4.56
N GLU A 211 -2.74 19.56 -5.69
CA GLU A 211 -2.13 18.34 -6.27
C GLU A 211 -0.62 18.49 -6.60
N SER A 212 -0.13 19.72 -6.75
CA SER A 212 1.31 19.94 -6.89
C SER A 212 2.12 19.55 -5.64
N ASN A 213 1.46 19.45 -4.49
CA ASN A 213 2.07 19.06 -3.22
C ASN A 213 1.87 17.56 -2.93
N LEU A 214 1.16 16.84 -3.80
CA LEU A 214 1.00 15.39 -3.64
C LEU A 214 2.37 14.71 -3.78
N PRO A 215 2.79 13.93 -2.77
CA PRO A 215 4.02 13.15 -2.87
C PRO A 215 4.01 12.20 -4.07
N GLN A 216 5.18 11.86 -4.56
CA GLN A 216 5.29 10.87 -5.63
C GLN A 216 5.44 9.46 -5.02
N MET A 217 4.72 8.51 -5.58
CA MET A 217 4.91 7.11 -5.21
C MET A 217 6.31 6.63 -5.62
N SER A 218 6.99 6.00 -4.66
CA SER A 218 8.32 5.41 -4.84
C SER A 218 8.47 4.16 -3.96
N PRO A 219 9.37 3.25 -4.31
CA PRO A 219 9.62 2.07 -3.46
C PRO A 219 10.37 2.39 -2.17
N SER A 220 10.84 3.61 -1.96
CA SER A 220 11.62 4.02 -0.79
C SER A 220 10.87 4.97 0.15
N GLU A 221 9.64 5.36 -0.18
CA GLU A 221 8.88 6.33 0.61
C GLU A 221 7.39 6.01 0.56
N PHE A 222 6.63 6.61 -0.35
CA PHE A 222 5.20 6.34 -0.50
C PHE A 222 4.98 5.17 -1.45
N ILE A 223 4.75 3.97 -0.89
CA ILE A 223 4.51 2.78 -1.71
C ILE A 223 3.10 2.74 -2.30
N MET A 224 2.18 3.51 -1.69
CA MET A 224 0.79 3.61 -2.13
C MET A 224 0.24 4.99 -1.82
N LEU A 225 -0.42 5.59 -2.81
CA LEU A 225 -1.23 6.80 -2.69
C LEU A 225 -2.49 6.62 -3.52
N GLU A 226 -3.65 6.69 -2.88
CA GLU A 226 -4.93 6.58 -3.58
C GLU A 226 -5.94 7.56 -3.01
N ARG A 227 -6.57 8.35 -3.89
CA ARG A 227 -7.58 9.34 -3.53
C ARG A 227 -8.85 8.63 -3.06
N LEU A 228 -9.45 9.09 -1.97
CA LEU A 228 -10.68 8.49 -1.43
C LEU A 228 -11.85 8.52 -2.42
N SER A 229 -12.01 9.61 -3.14
CA SER A 229 -13.01 9.78 -4.21
C SER A 229 -12.54 10.84 -5.22
N PRO A 230 -13.10 10.92 -6.44
CA PRO A 230 -12.61 11.85 -7.48
C PRO A 230 -12.50 13.33 -7.07
N ASN A 231 -13.35 13.76 -6.15
CA ASN A 231 -13.38 15.15 -5.68
C ASN A 231 -12.84 15.32 -4.25
N SER A 232 -12.35 14.25 -3.63
CA SER A 232 -11.77 14.28 -2.29
C SER A 232 -10.43 15.02 -2.28
N LYS A 233 -10.15 15.72 -1.20
CA LYS A 233 -8.82 16.22 -0.87
C LYS A 233 -8.00 15.20 -0.08
N TRP A 234 -8.60 14.08 0.30
CA TRP A 234 -8.01 13.05 1.12
C TRP A 234 -7.50 11.88 0.30
N TYR A 235 -6.36 11.41 0.69
CA TYR A 235 -5.69 10.24 0.11
C TYR A 235 -5.40 9.23 1.20
N LEU A 236 -5.64 7.96 0.91
CA LEU A 236 -5.03 6.86 1.66
C LEU A 236 -3.57 6.77 1.25
N PHE A 237 -2.67 6.62 2.22
CA PHE A 237 -1.25 6.40 1.94
C PHE A 237 -0.66 5.25 2.76
N LYS A 238 0.38 4.64 2.21
CA LYS A 238 1.27 3.70 2.90
C LYS A 238 2.72 4.06 2.57
N THR A 239 3.58 3.98 3.58
CA THR A 239 5.03 4.18 3.45
C THR A 239 5.80 2.88 3.67
N THR A 240 7.11 2.91 3.45
CA THR A 240 8.04 1.80 3.65
C THR A 240 9.27 2.25 4.42
#